data_aeb4d6b626514f0cf7eff96703142544
#
_entry.id   aeb4d6b626514f0cf7eff96703142544
#
_cell.length_a   1.000
_cell.length_b   1.000
_cell.length_c   1.000
_cell.angle_alpha   90.00
_cell.angle_beta   90.00
_cell.angle_gamma   90.00
#
_symmetry.space_group_name_H-M   'P 1'
#
loop_
_entity.id
_entity.type
_entity.pdbx_description
1 polymer ?
#
loop_
_entity_poly.entity_id
_entity_poly.type
_entity_poly.pdbx_seq_one_letter_code
_entity_poly.pdbx_strand_id
1 'polypeptide(L)'
;VYKRQYDYSFSGLKTSFLYTLRDHLKDDPDFIEKNKRDLCASLQATVIDILMSKLRKAAKDLHIKEVAVAGGVSANSGLREAFLDHAKRYGWKVHIPKFSFSTDNAAMVAITGYYKYMDKEFCPMDAAPFSRVVL
;
A
#
# COMPACT_ATOMS: atom_id res chain seq x y z
N VAL A 1 6.16 -19.70 12.39
CA VAL A 1 6.39 -18.31 12.82
C VAL A 1 7.07 -17.49 11.73
N TYR A 2 7.91 -18.09 10.89
CA TYR A 2 8.68 -17.35 9.85
C TYR A 2 7.86 -16.91 8.63
N LYS A 3 6.71 -17.50 8.33
CA LYS A 3 5.96 -17.26 7.08
C LYS A 3 5.28 -15.88 6.96
N ARG A 4 5.20 -15.07 8.05
CA ARG A 4 4.47 -13.78 8.05
C ARG A 4 5.31 -12.56 8.45
N GLN A 5 6.63 -12.69 8.53
CA GLN A 5 7.46 -11.58 9.03
C GLN A 5 7.46 -10.35 8.09
N TYR A 6 7.19 -10.54 6.80
CA TYR A 6 7.14 -9.46 5.81
C TYR A 6 5.70 -9.09 5.40
N ASP A 7 4.70 -9.86 5.84
CA ASP A 7 3.30 -9.58 5.53
C ASP A 7 2.83 -8.32 6.22
N TYR A 8 2.04 -7.54 5.52
CA TYR A 8 1.36 -6.39 6.09
C TYR A 8 0.08 -6.82 6.80
N SER A 9 -0.17 -6.21 7.96
CA SER A 9 -1.43 -6.36 8.67
C SER A 9 -1.86 -5.01 9.20
N PHE A 10 -3.02 -4.57 8.76
CA PHE A 10 -3.73 -3.40 9.28
C PHE A 10 -4.92 -3.80 10.14
N SER A 11 -5.03 -5.10 10.48
CA SER A 11 -6.03 -5.61 11.41
C SER A 11 -5.86 -4.90 12.76
N GLY A 12 -6.92 -4.31 13.24
CA GLY A 12 -6.90 -3.58 14.50
C GLY A 12 -6.50 -2.09 14.40
N LEU A 13 -5.81 -1.62 13.37
CA LEU A 13 -5.43 -0.20 13.27
C LEU A 13 -6.66 0.72 13.29
N LYS A 14 -7.66 0.42 12.46
CA LYS A 14 -8.93 1.16 12.42
C LYS A 14 -9.63 1.15 13.78
N THR A 15 -9.68 0.00 14.44
CA THR A 15 -10.33 -0.18 15.73
C THR A 15 -9.58 0.57 16.83
N SER A 16 -8.25 0.47 16.86
CA SER A 16 -7.41 1.19 17.81
C SER A 16 -7.59 2.71 17.67
N PHE A 17 -7.54 3.22 16.44
CA PHE A 17 -7.75 4.64 16.18
C PHE A 17 -9.15 5.09 16.60
N LEU A 18 -10.19 4.29 16.32
CA LEU A 18 -11.56 4.58 16.73
C LEU A 18 -11.70 4.65 18.27
N TYR A 19 -11.07 3.72 19.00
CA TYR A 19 -11.11 3.73 20.46
C TYR A 19 -10.36 4.93 21.04
N THR A 20 -9.20 5.28 20.49
CA THR A 20 -8.48 6.49 20.88
C THR A 20 -9.37 7.74 20.73
N LEU A 21 -10.05 7.89 19.58
CA LEU A 21 -10.99 9.01 19.38
C LEU A 21 -12.13 9.01 20.39
N ARG A 22 -12.73 7.84 20.64
CA ARG A 22 -13.83 7.69 21.61
C ARG A 22 -13.40 8.05 23.04
N ASP A 23 -12.20 7.69 23.43
CA ASP A 23 -11.70 7.99 24.78
C ASP A 23 -11.49 9.49 24.95
N HIS A 24 -10.88 10.17 23.99
CA HIS A 24 -10.73 11.63 24.04
C HIS A 24 -12.06 12.40 23.98
N LEU A 25 -13.04 11.89 23.24
CA LEU A 25 -14.38 12.51 23.17
C LEU A 25 -15.17 12.45 24.47
N LYS A 26 -14.79 11.59 25.44
CA LYS A 26 -15.39 11.57 26.78
C LYS A 26 -15.04 12.83 27.59
N ASP A 27 -13.82 13.33 27.38
CA ASP A 27 -13.27 14.46 28.12
C ASP A 27 -13.48 15.79 27.35
N ASP A 28 -13.41 15.77 26.02
CA ASP A 28 -13.60 16.93 25.15
C ASP A 28 -14.48 16.55 23.94
N PRO A 29 -15.77 16.91 23.95
CA PRO A 29 -16.67 16.63 22.83
C PRO A 29 -16.22 17.21 21.48
N ASP A 30 -15.47 18.30 21.49
CA ASP A 30 -14.94 18.98 20.30
C ASP A 30 -13.56 18.49 19.87
N PHE A 31 -13.01 17.49 20.55
CA PHE A 31 -11.63 17.01 20.35
C PHE A 31 -11.29 16.74 18.87
N ILE A 32 -12.18 16.08 18.15
CA ILE A 32 -11.94 15.74 16.73
C ILE A 32 -11.83 17.00 15.87
N GLU A 33 -12.75 17.93 16.02
CA GLU A 33 -12.72 19.16 15.21
C GLU A 33 -11.52 20.04 15.52
N LYS A 34 -11.14 20.14 16.80
CA LYS A 34 -9.95 20.89 17.25
C LYS A 34 -8.64 20.27 16.72
N ASN A 35 -8.56 18.93 16.64
CA ASN A 35 -7.32 18.20 16.35
C ASN A 35 -7.34 17.47 14.99
N LYS A 36 -8.31 17.72 14.13
CA LYS A 36 -8.54 16.98 12.89
C LYS A 36 -7.30 16.87 11.99
N ARG A 37 -6.56 17.97 11.84
CA ARG A 37 -5.35 17.99 11.02
C ARG A 37 -4.25 17.09 11.59
N ASP A 38 -4.03 17.17 12.87
CA ASP A 38 -3.00 16.38 13.57
C ASP A 38 -3.36 14.90 13.63
N LEU A 39 -4.64 14.59 13.83
CA LEU A 39 -5.16 13.24 13.78
C LEU A 39 -4.96 12.60 12.38
N CYS A 40 -5.28 13.34 11.32
CA CYS A 40 -5.06 12.87 9.96
C CYS A 40 -3.58 12.68 9.65
N ALA A 41 -2.74 13.63 10.04
CA ALA A 41 -1.29 13.56 9.85
C ALA A 41 -0.67 12.39 10.62
N SER A 42 -1.05 12.20 11.87
CA SER A 42 -0.59 11.10 12.71
C SER A 42 -0.99 9.73 12.16
N LEU A 43 -2.25 9.58 11.74
CA LEU A 43 -2.72 8.35 11.12
C LEU A 43 -1.96 8.03 9.82
N GLN A 44 -1.78 9.04 8.95
CA GLN A 44 -1.02 8.88 7.72
C GLN A 44 0.44 8.48 7.99
N ALA A 45 1.10 9.18 8.92
CA ALA A 45 2.47 8.88 9.29
C ALA A 45 2.62 7.44 9.83
N THR A 46 1.69 7.00 10.69
CA THR A 46 1.65 5.64 11.23
C THR A 46 1.53 4.59 10.13
N VAL A 47 0.61 4.78 9.17
CA VAL A 47 0.44 3.85 8.04
C VAL A 47 1.71 3.78 7.20
N ILE A 48 2.29 4.92 6.88
CA ILE A 48 3.53 5.00 6.08
C ILE A 48 4.68 4.31 6.82
N ASP A 49 4.83 4.54 8.12
CA ASP A 49 5.89 3.89 8.91
C ASP A 49 5.74 2.37 8.95
N ILE A 50 4.52 1.85 9.12
CA ILE A 50 4.24 0.41 9.05
C ILE A 50 4.67 -0.16 7.69
N LEU A 51 4.31 0.51 6.60
CA LEU A 51 4.66 0.07 5.25
C LEU A 51 6.19 0.09 5.04
N MET A 52 6.83 1.20 5.35
CA MET A 52 8.25 1.41 5.09
C MET A 52 9.15 0.58 6.01
N SER A 53 8.76 0.36 7.27
CA SER A 53 9.52 -0.47 8.20
C SER A 53 9.57 -1.94 7.74
N LYS A 54 8.44 -2.48 7.29
CA LYS A 54 8.35 -3.84 6.74
C LYS A 54 9.12 -3.98 5.43
N LEU A 55 8.94 -3.02 4.50
CA LEU A 55 9.67 -3.01 3.23
C LEU A 55 11.18 -2.96 3.46
N ARG A 56 11.64 -2.07 4.35
CA ARG A 56 13.05 -1.95 4.70
C ARG A 56 13.61 -3.26 5.26
N LYS A 57 12.84 -3.90 6.17
CA LYS A 57 13.24 -5.20 6.73
C LYS A 57 13.36 -6.24 5.63
N ALA A 58 12.35 -6.38 4.77
CA ALA A 58 12.37 -7.34 3.66
C ALA A 58 13.54 -7.08 2.69
N ALA A 59 13.72 -5.83 2.26
CA ALA A 59 14.79 -5.46 1.36
C ALA A 59 16.18 -5.76 1.93
N LYS A 60 16.38 -5.51 3.23
CA LYS A 60 17.64 -5.83 3.94
C LYS A 60 17.87 -7.34 4.03
N ASP A 61 16.88 -8.08 4.51
CA ASP A 61 17.01 -9.52 4.79
C ASP A 61 17.16 -10.34 3.49
N LEU A 62 16.53 -9.89 2.41
CA LEU A 62 16.56 -10.54 1.10
C LEU A 62 17.60 -9.94 0.12
N HIS A 63 18.40 -8.97 0.58
CA HIS A 63 19.40 -8.27 -0.23
C HIS A 63 18.85 -7.62 -1.50
N ILE A 64 17.59 -7.16 -1.46
CA ILE A 64 16.91 -6.51 -2.59
C ILE A 64 17.24 -5.02 -2.59
N LYS A 65 17.60 -4.50 -3.78
CA LYS A 65 17.86 -3.07 -3.99
C LYS A 65 16.92 -2.43 -5.02
N GLU A 66 16.01 -3.19 -5.58
CA GLU A 66 15.04 -2.68 -6.54
C GLU A 66 13.64 -2.93 -5.99
N VAL A 67 12.88 -1.87 -5.78
CA VAL A 67 11.56 -1.91 -5.13
C VAL A 67 10.52 -1.15 -5.95
N ALA A 68 9.29 -1.64 -5.91
CA ALA A 68 8.19 -1.01 -6.62
C ALA A 68 6.99 -0.82 -5.68
N VAL A 69 6.18 0.19 -5.97
CA VAL A 69 4.88 0.39 -5.35
C VAL A 69 3.81 0.46 -6.43
N ALA A 70 2.66 -0.18 -6.19
CA ALA A 70 1.52 -0.18 -7.10
C ALA A 70 0.19 -0.14 -6.34
N GLY A 71 -0.91 0.02 -7.06
CA GLY A 71 -2.27 0.07 -6.50
C GLY A 71 -2.66 1.46 -6.01
N GLY A 72 -3.92 1.62 -5.56
CA GLY A 72 -4.51 2.93 -5.21
C GLY A 72 -3.74 3.69 -4.13
N VAL A 73 -3.18 3.01 -3.14
CA VAL A 73 -2.40 3.64 -2.06
C VAL A 73 -1.08 4.25 -2.57
N SER A 74 -0.57 3.79 -3.71
CA SER A 74 0.61 4.38 -4.36
C SER A 74 0.39 5.83 -4.83
N ALA A 75 -0.86 6.29 -4.87
CA ALA A 75 -1.21 7.68 -5.14
C ALA A 75 -0.93 8.63 -3.95
N ASN A 76 -0.79 8.10 -2.74
CA ASN A 76 -0.53 8.90 -1.55
C ASN A 76 0.82 9.63 -1.65
N SER A 77 0.81 10.95 -1.58
CA SER A 77 2.01 11.80 -1.73
C SER A 77 3.05 11.54 -0.64
N GLY A 78 2.62 11.40 0.61
CA GLY A 78 3.53 11.11 1.73
C GLY A 78 4.22 9.76 1.60
N LEU A 79 3.50 8.73 1.09
CA LEU A 79 4.11 7.43 0.80
C LEU A 79 5.15 7.54 -0.32
N ARG A 80 4.86 8.28 -1.39
CA ARG A 80 5.81 8.51 -2.49
C ARG A 80 7.07 9.20 -2.02
N GLU A 81 6.93 10.23 -1.19
CA GLU A 81 8.05 10.95 -0.58
C GLU A 81 8.88 10.02 0.30
N ALA A 82 8.25 9.24 1.18
CA ALA A 82 8.93 8.25 2.01
C ALA A 82 9.69 7.20 1.18
N PHE A 83 9.13 6.74 0.05
CA PHE A 83 9.83 5.85 -0.89
C PHE A 83 11.09 6.49 -1.47
N LEU A 84 11.01 7.75 -1.92
CA LEU A 84 12.14 8.47 -2.49
C LEU A 84 13.24 8.74 -1.45
N ASP A 85 12.86 9.07 -0.22
CA ASP A 85 13.80 9.28 0.87
C ASP A 85 14.53 8.00 1.27
N HIS A 86 13.78 6.89 1.34
CA HIS A 86 14.39 5.58 1.60
C HIS A 86 15.29 5.13 0.44
N ALA A 87 14.91 5.43 -0.81
CA ALA A 87 15.73 5.16 -1.97
C ALA A 87 17.10 5.85 -1.87
N LYS A 88 17.11 7.14 -1.53
CA LYS A 88 18.35 7.89 -1.31
C LYS A 88 19.17 7.31 -0.15
N ARG A 89 18.51 7.01 0.98
CA ARG A 89 19.17 6.52 2.20
C ARG A 89 19.77 5.14 2.07
N TYR A 90 19.09 4.23 1.35
CA TYR A 90 19.47 2.81 1.27
C TYR A 90 20.01 2.39 -0.10
N GLY A 91 20.13 3.33 -1.02
CA GLY A 91 20.62 3.06 -2.38
C GLY A 91 19.65 2.17 -3.18
N TRP A 92 18.34 2.35 -2.99
CA TRP A 92 17.35 1.58 -3.73
C TRP A 92 17.04 2.23 -5.08
N LYS A 93 16.84 1.40 -6.08
CA LYS A 93 16.17 1.77 -7.32
C LYS A 93 14.67 1.60 -7.10
N VAL A 94 13.91 2.68 -7.22
CA VAL A 94 12.46 2.68 -6.96
C VAL A 94 11.65 2.85 -8.23
N HIS A 95 10.55 2.11 -8.32
CA HIS A 95 9.58 2.20 -9.39
C HIS A 95 8.24 2.67 -8.81
N ILE A 96 7.87 3.91 -9.13
CA ILE A 96 6.63 4.53 -8.71
C ILE A 96 5.83 4.87 -9.97
N PRO A 97 4.62 4.34 -10.15
CA PRO A 97 3.84 4.59 -11.35
C PRO A 97 3.42 6.06 -11.43
N LYS A 98 3.13 6.54 -12.64
CA LYS A 98 2.44 7.81 -12.81
C LYS A 98 1.10 7.76 -12.08
N PHE A 99 0.64 8.90 -11.57
CA PHE A 99 -0.60 8.98 -10.79
C PHE A 99 -1.79 8.38 -11.53
N SER A 100 -1.90 8.60 -12.85
CA SER A 100 -2.95 8.06 -13.70
C SER A 100 -2.99 6.52 -13.78
N PHE A 101 -1.92 5.83 -13.36
CA PHE A 101 -1.83 4.37 -13.34
C PHE A 101 -1.90 3.78 -11.92
N SER A 102 -2.23 4.59 -10.92
CA SER A 102 -2.34 4.13 -9.52
C SER A 102 -3.65 3.40 -9.22
N THR A 103 -4.68 3.62 -10.03
CA THR A 103 -5.99 2.96 -9.95
C THR A 103 -6.24 2.11 -11.19
N ASP A 104 -7.32 1.33 -11.18
CA ASP A 104 -7.71 0.49 -12.30
C ASP A 104 -7.84 1.31 -13.58
N ASN A 105 -7.24 0.81 -14.65
CA ASN A 105 -7.25 1.48 -15.95
C ASN A 105 -7.06 0.49 -17.11
N ALA A 106 -7.53 0.86 -18.29
CA ALA A 106 -7.49 0.01 -19.47
C ALA A 106 -6.05 -0.38 -19.88
N ALA A 107 -5.05 0.47 -19.62
CA ALA A 107 -3.67 0.17 -19.98
C ALA A 107 -3.10 -1.00 -19.17
N MET A 108 -3.52 -1.17 -17.90
CA MET A 108 -3.12 -2.33 -17.08
C MET A 108 -3.66 -3.63 -17.68
N VAL A 109 -4.90 -3.62 -18.12
CA VAL A 109 -5.53 -4.79 -18.77
C VAL A 109 -4.86 -5.08 -20.10
N ALA A 110 -4.64 -4.06 -20.91
CA ALA A 110 -4.02 -4.19 -22.22
C ALA A 110 -2.59 -4.76 -22.16
N ILE A 111 -1.75 -4.25 -21.25
CA ILE A 111 -0.37 -4.74 -21.12
C ILE A 111 -0.32 -6.16 -20.55
N THR A 112 -1.20 -6.50 -19.61
CA THR A 112 -1.33 -7.87 -19.09
C THR A 112 -1.77 -8.82 -20.20
N GLY A 113 -2.77 -8.42 -21.01
CA GLY A 113 -3.23 -9.19 -22.16
C GLY A 113 -2.15 -9.38 -23.22
N TYR A 114 -1.32 -8.35 -23.46
CA TYR A 114 -0.20 -8.45 -24.39
C TYR A 114 0.81 -9.52 -23.95
N TYR A 115 1.24 -9.53 -22.69
CA TYR A 115 2.18 -10.55 -22.20
C TYR A 115 1.57 -11.96 -22.25
N LYS A 116 0.31 -12.11 -21.82
CA LYS A 116 -0.41 -13.40 -21.94
C LYS A 116 -0.50 -13.90 -23.38
N TYR A 117 -0.73 -12.98 -24.33
CA TYR A 117 -0.73 -13.31 -25.75
C TYR A 117 0.65 -13.81 -26.22
N MET A 118 1.73 -13.15 -25.80
CA MET A 118 3.10 -13.57 -26.13
C MET A 118 3.43 -14.95 -25.56
N ASP A 119 2.95 -15.24 -24.35
CA ASP A 119 3.15 -16.51 -23.66
C ASP A 119 2.17 -17.60 -24.12
N LYS A 120 1.27 -17.27 -25.10
CA LYS A 120 0.22 -18.16 -25.61
C LYS A 120 -0.75 -18.65 -24.53
N GLU A 121 -0.98 -17.87 -23.50
CA GLU A 121 -1.96 -18.13 -22.45
C GLU A 121 -3.35 -17.66 -22.91
N PHE A 122 -4.12 -18.58 -23.45
CA PHE A 122 -5.50 -18.33 -23.86
C PHE A 122 -6.47 -19.11 -22.98
N CYS A 123 -7.57 -18.47 -22.60
CA CYS A 123 -8.69 -19.18 -21.97
C CYS A 123 -9.64 -19.75 -23.05
N PRO A 124 -10.39 -20.81 -22.73
CA PRO A 124 -11.43 -21.31 -23.61
C PRO A 124 -12.57 -20.28 -23.78
N MET A 125 -13.30 -20.38 -24.89
CA MET A 125 -14.36 -19.41 -25.21
C MET A 125 -15.56 -19.44 -24.27
N ASP A 126 -15.72 -20.52 -23.51
CA ASP A 126 -16.75 -20.74 -22.48
C ASP A 126 -16.29 -20.39 -21.07
N ALA A 127 -15.12 -19.77 -20.91
CA ALA A 127 -14.62 -19.35 -19.62
C ALA A 127 -15.57 -18.37 -18.95
N ALA A 128 -16.14 -18.76 -17.81
CA ALA A 128 -17.01 -17.88 -17.01
C ALA A 128 -16.20 -16.88 -16.18
N PRO A 129 -16.61 -15.61 -16.14
CA PRO A 129 -15.98 -14.64 -15.26
C PRO A 129 -16.31 -14.92 -13.79
N PHE A 130 -15.36 -14.69 -12.89
CA PHE A 130 -15.62 -14.78 -11.45
C PHE A 130 -15.37 -13.44 -10.76
N SER A 131 -16.19 -13.15 -9.75
CA SER A 131 -16.09 -11.90 -8.98
C SER A 131 -14.99 -11.92 -7.92
N ARG A 132 -14.47 -13.11 -7.56
CA ARG A 132 -13.42 -13.29 -6.56
C ARG A 132 -12.48 -14.41 -6.96
N VAL A 133 -11.18 -14.14 -6.84
CA VAL A 133 -10.14 -15.18 -6.85
C VAL A 133 -9.82 -15.51 -5.39
N VAL A 134 -9.90 -16.79 -5.04
CA VAL A 134 -9.38 -17.29 -3.76
C VAL A 134 -7.90 -17.58 -3.99
N LEU A 135 -7.04 -16.74 -3.39
CA LEU A 135 -5.58 -16.86 -3.43
C LEU A 135 -5.09 -17.80 -2.33
#